data_9408efac15f4a33d4b7ef584e792d56a
#
_entry.id   9408efac15f4a33d4b7ef584e792d56a
#
_cell.length_a   1.000
_cell.length_b   1.000
_cell.length_c   1.000
_cell.angle_alpha   90.00
_cell.angle_beta   90.00
_cell.angle_gamma   90.00
#
_symmetry.space_group_name_H-M   'P 1'
#
loop_
_entity.id
_entity.type
_entity.pdbx_description
1 polymer ?
#
loop_
_entity_poly.entity_id
_entity_poly.type
_entity_poly.pdbx_seq_one_letter_code
_entity_poly.pdbx_strand_id
1 'polypeptide(L)'
;MGLFDRHAGLLEAYRDVRTTGYDPFQIRMERVLSPTKAIINGRETLLVGTNNYFGLTFDPSCMEAAIEAIRAEGTGTTGSRIANGSYSEHVALEREIAEFYGKKHCMVFTTGYQANLGAISTLVGPGDFVIIDADSHASIYDACKLGSATVIRFRHNDPVDLDKRLQRIANEPGKLGLHRGAIGQ
;
A
#
# COMPACT_ATOMS: atom_id res chain seq x y z
N MET A 1 -10.92 7.22 -32.07
CA MET A 1 -11.00 7.54 -30.62
C MET A 1 -9.58 7.67 -30.12
N GLY A 2 -9.16 8.86 -29.69
CA GLY A 2 -7.82 9.11 -29.17
C GLY A 2 -7.61 8.45 -27.80
N LEU A 3 -6.36 8.33 -27.37
CA LEU A 3 -5.97 7.74 -26.08
C LEU A 3 -6.70 8.37 -24.89
N PHE A 4 -6.93 9.67 -24.94
CA PHE A 4 -7.54 10.45 -23.86
C PHE A 4 -9.08 10.51 -23.93
N ASP A 5 -9.69 10.18 -25.04
CA ASP A 5 -11.17 10.26 -25.22
C ASP A 5 -11.93 9.36 -24.23
N ARG A 6 -11.30 8.23 -23.85
CA ARG A 6 -11.83 7.29 -22.85
C ARG A 6 -11.98 7.90 -21.45
N HIS A 7 -11.31 9.01 -21.17
CA HIS A 7 -11.30 9.71 -19.89
C HIS A 7 -12.23 10.94 -19.88
N ALA A 8 -13.02 11.18 -20.93
CA ALA A 8 -13.90 12.34 -21.03
C ALA A 8 -14.86 12.45 -19.82
N GLY A 9 -15.50 11.33 -19.42
CA GLY A 9 -16.39 11.30 -18.27
C GLY A 9 -15.69 11.62 -16.93
N LEU A 10 -14.43 11.22 -16.76
CA LEU A 10 -13.64 11.56 -15.57
C LEU A 10 -13.32 13.07 -15.55
N LEU A 11 -12.99 13.63 -16.71
CA LEU A 11 -12.72 15.07 -16.83
C LEU A 11 -13.97 15.91 -16.57
N GLU A 12 -15.14 15.44 -16.99
CA GLU A 12 -16.42 16.09 -16.71
C GLU A 12 -16.72 16.07 -15.21
N ALA A 13 -16.64 14.91 -14.56
CA ALA A 13 -16.80 14.78 -13.11
C ALA A 13 -15.81 15.66 -12.32
N TYR A 14 -14.57 15.78 -12.78
CA TYR A 14 -13.59 16.67 -12.17
C TYR A 14 -13.98 18.14 -12.32
N ARG A 15 -14.47 18.55 -13.50
CA ARG A 15 -14.96 19.92 -13.72
C ARG A 15 -16.13 20.25 -12.79
N ASP A 16 -17.07 19.32 -12.62
CA ASP A 16 -18.21 19.49 -11.73
C ASP A 16 -17.77 19.71 -10.28
N VAL A 17 -16.82 18.93 -9.78
CA VAL A 17 -16.26 19.12 -8.43
C VAL A 17 -15.64 20.50 -8.29
N ARG A 18 -14.92 20.98 -9.28
CA ARG A 18 -14.31 22.33 -9.24
C ARG A 18 -15.33 23.47 -9.20
N THR A 19 -16.54 23.28 -9.73
CA THR A 19 -17.61 24.31 -9.64
C THR A 19 -18.03 24.59 -8.20
N THR A 20 -17.77 23.66 -7.27
CA THR A 20 -18.02 23.84 -5.82
C THR A 20 -17.00 24.76 -5.14
N GLY A 21 -15.97 25.21 -5.86
CA GLY A 21 -14.84 25.97 -5.29
C GLY A 21 -13.79 25.09 -4.62
N TYR A 22 -13.93 23.78 -4.67
CA TYR A 22 -12.99 22.79 -4.13
C TYR A 22 -12.25 22.08 -5.26
N ASP A 23 -10.93 22.05 -5.20
CA ASP A 23 -10.09 21.28 -6.12
C ASP A 23 -9.25 20.26 -5.34
N PRO A 24 -9.63 18.98 -5.33
CA PRO A 24 -8.95 17.96 -4.54
C PRO A 24 -7.49 17.72 -4.98
N PHE A 25 -7.14 18.10 -6.21
CA PHE A 25 -5.78 17.94 -6.74
C PHE A 25 -4.88 19.15 -6.50
N GLN A 26 -5.44 20.27 -6.01
CA GLN A 26 -4.68 21.48 -5.68
C GLN A 26 -4.49 21.71 -4.18
N ILE A 27 -4.82 20.73 -3.35
CA ILE A 27 -4.53 20.78 -1.92
C ILE A 27 -3.04 20.59 -1.73
N ARG A 28 -2.35 21.60 -1.25
CA ARG A 28 -0.92 21.58 -0.99
C ARG A 28 -0.64 21.89 0.47
N MET A 29 0.08 21.01 1.14
CA MET A 29 0.66 21.34 2.43
C MET A 29 1.86 22.25 2.22
N GLU A 30 1.73 23.50 2.63
CA GLU A 30 2.78 24.52 2.50
C GLU A 30 3.84 24.37 3.59
N ARG A 31 3.40 24.00 4.78
CA ARG A 31 4.28 23.73 5.93
C ARG A 31 3.62 22.76 6.88
N VAL A 32 4.33 21.71 7.26
CA VAL A 32 3.91 20.81 8.35
C VAL A 32 4.36 21.41 9.67
N LEU A 33 3.43 21.55 10.61
CA LEU A 33 3.68 22.18 11.91
C LEU A 33 3.88 21.15 13.01
N SER A 34 3.19 20.01 12.90
CA SER A 34 3.24 18.92 13.86
C SER A 34 2.68 17.63 13.20
N PRO A 35 2.70 16.47 13.86
CA PRO A 35 2.04 15.26 13.37
C PRO A 35 0.58 15.43 12.97
N THR A 36 -0.10 16.42 13.55
CA THR A 36 -1.55 16.63 13.41
C THR A 36 -1.94 17.97 12.83
N LYS A 37 -0.99 18.83 12.46
CA LYS A 37 -1.27 20.20 11.96
C LYS A 37 -0.36 20.59 10.80
N ALA A 38 -0.94 21.28 9.81
CA ALA A 38 -0.22 21.88 8.69
C ALA A 38 -0.85 23.19 8.25
N ILE A 39 -0.09 24.00 7.50
CA ILE A 39 -0.65 25.10 6.72
C ILE A 39 -1.05 24.54 5.36
N ILE A 40 -2.34 24.67 5.05
CA ILE A 40 -2.94 24.27 3.78
C ILE A 40 -3.69 25.47 3.21
N ASN A 41 -3.30 25.90 2.02
CA ASN A 41 -3.87 27.07 1.35
C ASN A 41 -3.91 28.32 2.28
N GLY A 42 -2.79 28.57 2.97
CA GLY A 42 -2.62 29.72 3.89
C GLY A 42 -3.34 29.58 5.24
N ARG A 43 -3.98 28.45 5.54
CA ARG A 43 -4.74 28.22 6.78
C ARG A 43 -4.15 27.10 7.62
N GLU A 44 -4.06 27.31 8.94
CA GLU A 44 -3.74 26.23 9.86
C GLU A 44 -4.88 25.21 9.85
N THR A 45 -4.56 23.96 9.54
CA THR A 45 -5.52 22.90 9.31
C THR A 45 -5.15 21.67 10.15
N LEU A 46 -6.14 21.03 10.76
CA LEU A 46 -5.98 19.77 11.44
C LEU A 46 -5.92 18.62 10.41
N LEU A 47 -4.93 17.75 10.58
CA LEU A 47 -4.67 16.62 9.69
C LEU A 47 -5.32 15.36 10.28
N VAL A 48 -6.56 15.06 9.88
CA VAL A 48 -7.29 13.86 10.35
C VAL A 48 -7.26 12.70 9.34
N GLY A 49 -6.76 12.94 8.13
CA GLY A 49 -6.73 11.97 7.02
C GLY A 49 -5.32 11.47 6.67
N THR A 50 -4.36 11.50 7.62
CA THR A 50 -2.99 11.03 7.37
C THR A 50 -2.82 9.57 7.77
N ASN A 51 -1.84 8.90 7.16
CA ASN A 51 -1.43 7.55 7.56
C ASN A 51 -0.47 7.54 8.78
N ASN A 52 -0.27 8.67 9.43
CA ASN A 52 0.59 8.81 10.60
C ASN A 52 -0.14 8.39 11.89
N TYR A 53 -0.67 7.17 11.93
CA TYR A 53 -1.56 6.67 13.00
C TYR A 53 -0.93 6.71 14.40
N PHE A 54 0.39 6.50 14.50
CA PHE A 54 1.14 6.52 15.77
C PHE A 54 1.87 7.83 16.03
N GLY A 55 1.81 8.80 15.12
CA GLY A 55 2.51 10.08 15.27
C GLY A 55 4.04 10.01 15.14
N LEU A 56 4.60 8.88 14.73
CA LEU A 56 6.04 8.60 14.75
C LEU A 56 6.86 9.44 13.76
N THR A 57 6.23 10.11 12.78
CA THR A 57 6.96 10.96 11.82
C THR A 57 7.68 12.14 12.46
N PHE A 58 7.32 12.52 13.70
CA PHE A 58 7.96 13.58 14.48
C PHE A 58 8.52 13.08 15.81
N ASP A 59 8.62 11.76 15.99
CA ASP A 59 9.27 11.19 17.16
C ASP A 59 10.77 11.49 17.11
N PRO A 60 11.34 12.10 18.20
CA PRO A 60 12.75 12.50 18.21
C PRO A 60 13.71 11.34 17.98
N SER A 61 13.41 10.15 18.50
CA SER A 61 14.28 8.99 18.35
C SER A 61 14.26 8.45 16.91
N CYS A 62 13.10 8.44 16.27
CA CYS A 62 12.96 8.07 14.86
C CYS A 62 13.67 9.08 13.94
N MET A 63 13.56 10.38 14.25
CA MET A 63 14.23 11.43 13.49
C MET A 63 15.74 11.35 13.62
N GLU A 64 16.28 11.16 14.83
CA GLU A 64 17.73 11.07 15.04
C GLU A 64 18.31 9.82 14.35
N ALA A 65 17.67 8.67 14.48
CA ALA A 65 18.08 7.46 13.77
C ALA A 65 18.14 7.67 12.25
N ALA A 66 17.15 8.36 11.67
CA ALA A 66 17.16 8.69 10.24
C ALA A 66 18.31 9.64 9.87
N ILE A 67 18.60 10.64 10.70
CA ILE A 67 19.70 11.60 10.49
C ILE A 67 21.05 10.87 10.57
N GLU A 68 21.24 10.00 11.54
CA GLU A 68 22.45 9.20 11.68
C GLU A 68 22.67 8.29 10.47
N ALA A 69 21.63 7.59 10.01
CA ALA A 69 21.69 6.75 8.83
C ALA A 69 22.06 7.57 7.56
N ILE A 70 21.48 8.75 7.39
CA ILE A 70 21.82 9.66 6.26
C ILE A 70 23.28 10.10 6.33
N ARG A 71 23.80 10.40 7.52
CA ARG A 71 25.21 10.80 7.69
C ARG A 71 26.18 9.66 7.40
N ALA A 72 25.82 8.44 7.78
CA ALA A 72 26.66 7.25 7.62
C ALA A 72 26.63 6.69 6.20
N GLU A 73 25.46 6.62 5.56
CA GLU A 73 25.24 5.86 4.31
C GLU A 73 24.68 6.68 3.16
N GLY A 74 24.39 7.96 3.39
CA GLY A 74 23.78 8.85 2.37
C GLY A 74 22.26 8.75 2.31
N THR A 75 21.68 9.29 1.23
CA THR A 75 20.23 9.51 1.11
C THR A 75 19.46 8.32 0.55
N GLY A 76 20.11 7.20 0.31
CA GLY A 76 19.46 5.99 -0.18
C GLY A 76 20.39 5.01 -0.85
N THR A 77 19.84 3.86 -1.22
CA THR A 77 20.58 2.80 -1.90
C THR A 77 20.66 3.04 -3.41
N THR A 78 21.76 2.63 -4.02
CA THR A 78 22.06 2.87 -5.44
C THR A 78 21.89 1.64 -6.31
N GLY A 79 21.30 0.56 -5.79
CA GLY A 79 21.10 -0.69 -6.51
C GLY A 79 19.83 -1.43 -6.12
N SER A 80 19.48 -2.45 -6.91
CA SER A 80 18.39 -3.35 -6.58
C SER A 80 18.79 -4.33 -5.46
N ARG A 81 17.80 -4.80 -4.69
CA ARG A 81 18.00 -5.75 -3.58
C ARG A 81 18.68 -7.05 -4.03
N ILE A 82 18.49 -7.48 -5.27
CA ILE A 82 19.09 -8.70 -5.84
C ILE A 82 20.57 -8.52 -6.20
N ALA A 83 21.05 -7.30 -6.31
CA ALA A 83 22.44 -7.00 -6.67
C ALA A 83 23.20 -6.40 -5.46
N ASN A 84 23.26 -5.07 -5.35
CA ASN A 84 24.04 -4.35 -4.36
C ASN A 84 23.21 -3.35 -3.53
N GLY A 85 21.88 -3.43 -3.59
CA GLY A 85 20.98 -2.54 -2.88
C GLY A 85 20.50 -3.05 -1.51
N SER A 86 21.04 -4.16 -1.01
CA SER A 86 20.77 -4.66 0.34
C SER A 86 21.82 -4.15 1.30
N TYR A 87 21.44 -3.17 2.14
CA TYR A 87 22.31 -2.61 3.17
C TYR A 87 22.06 -3.31 4.51
N SER A 88 22.96 -3.13 5.48
CA SER A 88 22.90 -3.77 6.80
C SER A 88 21.58 -3.49 7.51
N GLU A 89 21.07 -2.28 7.42
CA GLU A 89 19.84 -1.80 8.06
C GLU A 89 18.59 -2.48 7.47
N HIS A 90 18.58 -2.80 6.17
CA HIS A 90 17.50 -3.59 5.59
C HIS A 90 17.43 -4.99 6.22
N VAL A 91 18.59 -5.65 6.35
CA VAL A 91 18.67 -7.00 6.94
C VAL A 91 18.32 -6.97 8.43
N ALA A 92 18.77 -5.95 9.15
CA ALA A 92 18.43 -5.76 10.57
C ALA A 92 16.92 -5.54 10.76
N LEU A 93 16.30 -4.66 9.96
CA LEU A 93 14.86 -4.40 10.00
C LEU A 93 14.05 -5.67 9.66
N GLU A 94 14.44 -6.41 8.63
CA GLU A 94 13.80 -7.67 8.24
C GLU A 94 13.84 -8.70 9.38
N ARG A 95 14.96 -8.79 10.11
CA ARG A 95 15.09 -9.66 11.27
C ARG A 95 14.17 -9.21 12.40
N GLU A 96 14.19 -7.94 12.78
CA GLU A 96 13.36 -7.40 13.86
C GLU A 96 11.86 -7.56 13.59
N ILE A 97 11.41 -7.29 12.35
CA ILE A 97 10.02 -7.51 11.96
C ILE A 97 9.66 -9.00 12.02
N ALA A 98 10.53 -9.88 11.52
CA ALA A 98 10.30 -11.32 11.59
C ALA A 98 10.18 -11.80 13.05
N GLU A 99 11.06 -11.37 13.94
CA GLU A 99 11.01 -11.67 15.36
C GLU A 99 9.73 -11.14 16.01
N PHE A 100 9.36 -9.89 15.75
CA PHE A 100 8.13 -9.27 16.27
C PHE A 100 6.87 -10.06 15.92
N TYR A 101 6.77 -10.55 14.69
CA TYR A 101 5.63 -11.36 14.23
C TYR A 101 5.79 -12.86 14.49
N GLY A 102 6.86 -13.31 15.13
CA GLY A 102 7.17 -14.74 15.34
C GLY A 102 7.28 -15.52 14.02
N LYS A 103 7.80 -14.88 12.97
CA LYS A 103 8.01 -15.47 11.64
C LYS A 103 9.48 -15.78 11.41
N LYS A 104 9.74 -16.76 10.55
CA LYS A 104 11.11 -17.16 10.23
C LYS A 104 11.82 -16.17 9.32
N HIS A 105 11.08 -15.49 8.45
CA HIS A 105 11.59 -14.56 7.44
C HIS A 105 10.66 -13.37 7.28
N CYS A 106 11.25 -12.24 6.92
CA CYS A 106 10.57 -11.04 6.47
C CYS A 106 11.28 -10.49 5.24
N MET A 107 10.56 -9.79 4.39
CA MET A 107 11.11 -9.02 3.27
C MET A 107 10.51 -7.62 3.29
N VAL A 108 11.36 -6.61 3.30
CA VAL A 108 10.98 -5.20 3.30
C VAL A 108 10.92 -4.67 1.87
N PHE A 109 9.86 -3.93 1.58
CA PHE A 109 9.65 -3.19 0.33
C PHE A 109 9.55 -1.70 0.64
N THR A 110 9.86 -0.84 -0.33
CA THR A 110 9.79 0.61 -0.17
C THR A 110 8.38 1.15 0.05
N THR A 111 7.36 0.42 -0.41
CA THR A 111 5.95 0.77 -0.19
C THR A 111 5.10 -0.48 0.01
N GLY A 112 3.98 -0.36 0.73
CA GLY A 112 2.97 -1.42 0.82
C GLY A 112 2.39 -1.80 -0.55
N TYR A 113 2.31 -0.84 -1.47
CA TYR A 113 1.90 -1.10 -2.85
C TYR A 113 2.82 -2.13 -3.51
N GLN A 114 4.14 -1.91 -3.44
CA GLN A 114 5.14 -2.84 -3.99
C GLN A 114 5.18 -4.18 -3.25
N ALA A 115 4.95 -4.17 -1.93
CA ALA A 115 4.84 -5.42 -1.17
C ALA A 115 3.68 -6.28 -1.67
N ASN A 116 2.51 -5.68 -1.90
CA ASN A 116 1.35 -6.38 -2.44
C ASN A 116 1.61 -6.91 -3.86
N LEU A 117 2.19 -6.06 -4.73
CA LEU A 117 2.56 -6.49 -6.08
C LEU A 117 3.54 -7.68 -6.04
N GLY A 118 4.63 -7.54 -5.30
CA GLY A 118 5.67 -8.56 -5.22
C GLY A 118 5.14 -9.87 -4.61
N ALA A 119 4.42 -9.80 -3.51
CA ALA A 119 3.90 -11.00 -2.85
C ALA A 119 2.87 -11.73 -3.70
N ILE A 120 1.80 -11.04 -4.12
CA ILE A 120 0.67 -11.70 -4.79
C ILE A 120 1.07 -12.22 -6.16
N SER A 121 1.72 -11.39 -7.00
CA SER A 121 2.09 -11.83 -8.36
C SER A 121 3.14 -12.95 -8.39
N THR A 122 3.85 -13.18 -7.27
CA THR A 122 4.90 -14.20 -7.19
C THR A 122 4.42 -15.50 -6.53
N LEU A 123 3.53 -15.39 -5.53
CA LEU A 123 3.09 -16.54 -4.74
C LEU A 123 2.04 -17.40 -5.44
N VAL A 124 1.31 -16.84 -6.41
CA VAL A 124 0.24 -17.55 -7.12
C VAL A 124 0.46 -17.51 -8.62
N GLY A 125 0.08 -18.61 -9.28
CA GLY A 125 0.28 -18.82 -10.70
C GLY A 125 -0.94 -19.42 -11.42
N PRO A 126 -0.75 -19.92 -12.63
CA PRO A 126 -1.80 -20.61 -13.38
C PRO A 126 -2.36 -21.79 -12.60
N GLY A 127 -3.68 -21.89 -12.49
CA GLY A 127 -4.36 -22.93 -11.72
C GLY A 127 -4.59 -22.59 -10.25
N ASP A 128 -3.98 -21.54 -9.73
CA ASP A 128 -4.24 -21.06 -8.36
C ASP A 128 -5.41 -20.08 -8.31
N PHE A 129 -5.92 -19.86 -7.10
CA PHE A 129 -7.03 -18.93 -6.83
C PHE A 129 -6.60 -17.85 -5.84
N VAL A 130 -6.94 -16.60 -6.16
CA VAL A 130 -6.83 -15.46 -5.25
C VAL A 130 -8.22 -15.00 -4.86
N ILE A 131 -8.53 -15.05 -3.57
CA ILE A 131 -9.84 -14.67 -3.05
C ILE A 131 -9.70 -13.31 -2.39
N ILE A 132 -10.39 -12.30 -2.90
CA ILE A 132 -10.26 -10.90 -2.45
C ILE A 132 -11.58 -10.30 -2.04
N ASP A 133 -11.54 -9.48 -1.00
CA ASP A 133 -12.65 -8.61 -0.63
C ASP A 133 -12.92 -7.59 -1.75
N ALA A 134 -14.19 -7.31 -2.03
CA ALA A 134 -14.60 -6.39 -3.10
C ALA A 134 -14.04 -4.97 -2.92
N ASP A 135 -13.81 -4.54 -1.66
CA ASP A 135 -13.26 -3.23 -1.32
C ASP A 135 -11.76 -3.30 -0.96
N SER A 136 -11.06 -4.33 -1.43
CA SER A 136 -9.60 -4.42 -1.27
C SER A 136 -8.90 -3.21 -1.89
N HIS A 137 -7.73 -2.86 -1.36
CA HIS A 137 -6.91 -1.77 -1.86
C HIS A 137 -6.50 -1.98 -3.34
N ALA A 138 -6.39 -0.91 -4.10
CA ALA A 138 -6.05 -0.94 -5.52
C ALA A 138 -4.79 -1.76 -5.84
N SER A 139 -3.76 -1.73 -4.97
CA SER A 139 -2.54 -2.51 -5.13
C SER A 139 -2.77 -4.02 -5.19
N ILE A 140 -3.79 -4.53 -4.48
CA ILE A 140 -4.17 -5.94 -4.51
C ILE A 140 -4.76 -6.30 -5.87
N TYR A 141 -5.67 -5.46 -6.38
CA TYR A 141 -6.23 -5.63 -7.71
C TYR A 141 -5.16 -5.58 -8.81
N ASP A 142 -4.22 -4.65 -8.69
CA ASP A 142 -3.15 -4.51 -9.69
C ASP A 142 -2.17 -5.68 -9.61
N ALA A 143 -1.86 -6.17 -8.42
CA ALA A 143 -1.08 -7.39 -8.24
C ALA A 143 -1.74 -8.63 -8.86
N CYS A 144 -3.07 -8.76 -8.70
CA CYS A 144 -3.85 -9.82 -9.34
C CYS A 144 -3.83 -9.73 -10.87
N LYS A 145 -3.80 -8.52 -11.44
CA LYS A 145 -3.69 -8.32 -12.90
C LYS A 145 -2.32 -8.70 -13.46
N LEU A 146 -1.26 -8.54 -12.65
CA LEU A 146 0.10 -8.94 -13.01
C LEU A 146 0.31 -10.45 -12.92
N GLY A 147 -0.43 -11.12 -12.04
CA GLY A 147 -0.43 -12.56 -11.89
C GLY A 147 -1.31 -13.26 -12.93
N SER A 148 -1.25 -14.59 -12.94
CA SER A 148 -2.05 -15.45 -13.82
C SER A 148 -3.07 -16.32 -13.08
N ALA A 149 -3.23 -16.12 -11.78
CA ALA A 149 -4.19 -16.85 -10.95
C ALA A 149 -5.64 -16.41 -11.22
N THR A 150 -6.59 -17.28 -10.95
CA THR A 150 -8.02 -16.95 -11.03
C THR A 150 -8.44 -16.11 -9.84
N VAL A 151 -8.97 -14.90 -10.11
CA VAL A 151 -9.41 -13.97 -9.06
C VAL A 151 -10.89 -14.17 -8.74
N ILE A 152 -11.19 -14.44 -7.48
CA ILE A 152 -12.55 -14.57 -6.94
C ILE A 152 -12.80 -13.45 -5.95
N ARG A 153 -13.79 -12.61 -6.23
CA ARG A 153 -14.21 -11.55 -5.31
C ARG A 153 -15.39 -12.01 -4.46
N PHE A 154 -15.37 -11.65 -3.18
CA PHE A 154 -16.52 -11.75 -2.29
C PHE A 154 -16.98 -10.36 -1.84
N ARG A 155 -18.23 -10.25 -1.41
CA ARG A 155 -18.82 -8.98 -0.94
C ARG A 155 -18.08 -8.45 0.27
N HIS A 156 -17.86 -7.13 0.28
CA HIS A 156 -17.14 -6.47 1.37
C HIS A 156 -17.68 -6.87 2.74
N ASN A 157 -16.76 -7.31 3.61
CA ASN A 157 -17.03 -7.70 5.00
C ASN A 157 -18.19 -8.72 5.17
N ASP A 158 -18.39 -9.61 4.19
CA ASP A 158 -19.42 -10.62 4.20
C ASP A 158 -18.85 -12.04 4.34
N PRO A 159 -18.76 -12.59 5.57
CA PRO A 159 -18.19 -13.91 5.79
C PRO A 159 -19.03 -15.03 5.17
N VAL A 160 -20.33 -14.81 4.98
CA VAL A 160 -21.23 -15.80 4.36
C VAL A 160 -20.94 -15.91 2.86
N ASP A 161 -20.72 -14.77 2.18
CA ASP A 161 -20.33 -14.81 0.77
C ASP A 161 -18.91 -15.35 0.59
N LEU A 162 -17.97 -15.01 1.49
CA LEU A 162 -16.64 -15.61 1.51
C LEU A 162 -16.71 -17.14 1.63
N ASP A 163 -17.47 -17.68 2.57
CA ASP A 163 -17.62 -19.13 2.74
C ASP A 163 -18.19 -19.81 1.48
N LYS A 164 -19.23 -19.20 0.87
CA LYS A 164 -19.78 -19.70 -0.41
C LYS A 164 -18.73 -19.72 -1.53
N ARG A 165 -17.83 -18.75 -1.59
CA ARG A 165 -16.77 -18.70 -2.60
C ARG A 165 -15.73 -19.79 -2.32
N LEU A 166 -15.34 -19.97 -1.06
CA LEU A 166 -14.40 -21.01 -0.63
C LEU A 166 -14.93 -22.42 -0.91
N GLN A 167 -16.22 -22.68 -0.63
CA GLN A 167 -16.84 -23.97 -0.92
C GLN A 167 -16.78 -24.34 -2.40
N ARG A 168 -16.92 -23.37 -3.32
CA ARG A 168 -16.85 -23.63 -4.76
C ARG A 168 -15.50 -24.14 -5.24
N ILE A 169 -14.44 -23.80 -4.52
CA ILE A 169 -13.06 -24.21 -4.84
C ILE A 169 -12.48 -25.11 -3.76
N ALA A 170 -13.34 -25.76 -2.95
CA ALA A 170 -12.87 -26.54 -1.79
C ALA A 170 -11.86 -27.61 -2.15
N ASN A 171 -12.04 -28.25 -3.30
CA ASN A 171 -11.19 -29.34 -3.78
C ASN A 171 -10.06 -28.89 -4.70
N GLU A 172 -9.95 -27.59 -5.00
CA GLU A 172 -8.90 -27.06 -5.86
C GLU A 172 -7.61 -26.80 -5.05
N PRO A 173 -6.42 -27.07 -5.61
CA PRO A 173 -5.14 -26.69 -5.00
C PRO A 173 -4.94 -25.17 -5.07
N GLY A 174 -3.90 -24.67 -4.39
CA GLY A 174 -3.39 -23.31 -4.57
C GLY A 174 -4.41 -22.20 -4.25
N LYS A 175 -4.68 -21.93 -2.98
CA LYS A 175 -5.61 -20.86 -2.54
C LYS A 175 -4.90 -19.80 -1.72
N LEU A 176 -5.02 -18.54 -2.12
CA LEU A 176 -4.55 -17.40 -1.37
C LEU A 176 -5.75 -16.49 -1.02
N GLY A 177 -6.07 -16.39 0.26
CA GLY A 177 -7.10 -15.48 0.76
C GLY A 177 -6.51 -14.14 1.15
N LEU A 178 -7.06 -13.05 0.62
CA LEU A 178 -6.64 -11.68 0.93
C LEU A 178 -7.82 -10.86 1.43
N HIS A 179 -7.67 -10.30 2.62
CA HIS A 179 -8.62 -9.41 3.24
C HIS A 179 -7.96 -8.06 3.55
N ARG A 180 -8.72 -6.96 3.51
CA ARG A 180 -8.22 -5.59 3.73
C ARG A 180 -7.44 -5.41 5.04
N GLY A 181 -7.75 -6.20 6.07
CA GLY A 181 -7.05 -6.17 7.36
C GLY A 181 -5.82 -7.08 7.45
N ALA A 182 -5.56 -7.92 6.44
CA ALA A 182 -4.43 -8.86 6.45
C ALA A 182 -3.17 -8.28 5.83
N ILE A 183 -3.29 -7.20 5.08
CA ILE A 183 -2.17 -6.48 4.47
C ILE A 183 -2.22 -5.09 5.06
N GLY A 184 -1.36 -4.87 6.05
CA GLY A 184 -1.37 -3.67 6.87
C GLY A 184 -1.48 -2.37 6.06
N GLN A 185 -2.50 -1.63 6.36
CA GLN A 185 -2.51 -0.18 6.34
C GLN A 185 -2.39 0.30 7.76
#